data_952f79b505702c12707feb5ea699e340
#
_entry.id   952f79b505702c12707feb5ea699e340
#
_cell.length_a   1.000
_cell.length_b   1.000
_cell.length_c   1.000
_cell.angle_alpha   90.00
_cell.angle_beta   90.00
_cell.angle_gamma   90.00
#
_symmetry.space_group_name_H-M   'P 1'
#
loop_
_entity.id
_entity.type
_entity.pdbx_description
1 polymer ?
#
loop_
_entity_poly.entity_id
_entity_poly.type
_entity_poly.pdbx_seq_one_letter_code
_entity_poly.pdbx_strand_id
1 'polypeptide(L)'
;MSGYIMKLRQYLRLECAYVRSRGGKEGVYDYTQKKFAFNSIRRAGGVLSERNICRIYDTGCFYADSPDKMFVAKDIIEADGCFSAVRFCIDSMDDLISPEYVEEVHSRLYAGTPIYMSSDLRALVRKYAREPVAGDPAVLREVAEFHSRFIQYGGDSRTAALISYMQCINNYTTPFIIHAENQTEYENRVHEPDRLEQFFRMEQMRYKQDTKPMVIEIK
;
A
#
# COMPACT_ATOMS: atom_id res chain seq x y z
N MET A 1 6.14 2.86 22.56
CA MET A 1 5.36 2.36 21.39
C MET A 1 3.96 2.94 21.45
N SER A 2 3.41 3.50 20.37
CA SER A 2 2.03 4.03 20.35
C SER A 2 1.05 2.86 20.40
N GLY A 3 0.11 2.85 21.35
CA GLY A 3 -0.95 1.84 21.44
C GLY A 3 -1.80 1.72 20.16
N TYR A 4 -1.83 2.79 19.34
CA TYR A 4 -2.48 2.81 18.05
C TYR A 4 -1.88 1.80 17.05
N ILE A 5 -0.55 1.79 16.83
CA ILE A 5 0.06 0.91 15.83
C ILE A 5 -0.05 -0.58 16.19
N MET A 6 0.01 -0.91 17.48
CA MET A 6 -0.19 -2.28 17.94
C MET A 6 -1.60 -2.78 17.62
N LYS A 7 -2.61 -1.95 17.92
CA LYS A 7 -4.00 -2.25 17.58
C LYS A 7 -4.21 -2.30 16.07
N LEU A 8 -3.64 -1.34 15.31
CA LEU A 8 -3.74 -1.32 13.86
C LEU A 8 -3.26 -2.65 13.23
N ARG A 9 -2.08 -3.13 13.62
CA ARG A 9 -1.55 -4.44 13.16
C ARG A 9 -2.50 -5.58 13.48
N GLN A 10 -3.00 -5.60 14.72
CA GLN A 10 -3.94 -6.64 15.17
C GLN A 10 -5.24 -6.62 14.35
N TYR A 11 -5.85 -5.44 14.14
CA TYR A 11 -7.09 -5.32 13.37
C TYR A 11 -6.89 -5.66 11.91
N LEU A 12 -5.83 -5.19 11.26
CA LEU A 12 -5.52 -5.55 9.89
C LEU A 12 -5.50 -7.07 9.70
N ARG A 13 -4.85 -7.82 10.61
CA ARG A 13 -4.82 -9.29 10.56
C ARG A 13 -6.17 -9.92 10.82
N LEU A 14 -6.84 -9.51 11.89
CA LEU A 14 -8.14 -10.06 12.24
C LEU A 14 -9.15 -9.85 11.13
N GLU A 15 -9.26 -8.63 10.61
CA GLU A 15 -10.20 -8.31 9.55
C GLU A 15 -9.84 -9.03 8.24
N CYS A 16 -8.55 -9.12 7.87
CA CYS A 16 -8.11 -9.90 6.70
C CYS A 16 -8.54 -11.37 6.81
N ALA A 17 -8.43 -11.97 7.98
CA ALA A 17 -8.87 -13.33 8.22
C ALA A 17 -10.41 -13.48 8.19
N TYR A 18 -11.15 -12.49 8.71
CA TYR A 18 -12.62 -12.51 8.79
C TYR A 18 -13.33 -12.18 7.49
N VAL A 19 -12.77 -11.32 6.63
CA VAL A 19 -13.35 -10.98 5.31
C VAL A 19 -13.56 -12.23 4.45
N ARG A 20 -12.82 -13.30 4.70
CA ARG A 20 -13.09 -14.60 4.08
C ARG A 20 -14.44 -15.23 4.46
N SER A 21 -15.06 -14.81 5.57
CA SER A 21 -16.21 -15.53 6.14
C SER A 21 -17.52 -14.72 6.23
N ARG A 22 -17.49 -13.41 6.15
CA ARG A 22 -18.70 -12.57 6.29
C ARG A 22 -18.50 -11.24 5.55
N GLY A 23 -19.44 -10.82 4.73
CA GLY A 23 -19.54 -9.46 4.22
C GLY A 23 -19.55 -8.46 5.40
N GLY A 24 -18.37 -8.06 5.85
CA GLY A 24 -18.15 -7.30 7.09
C GLY A 24 -18.35 -5.80 6.88
N LYS A 25 -18.59 -5.10 7.98
CA LYS A 25 -18.62 -3.64 8.04
C LYS A 25 -17.24 -3.07 7.71
N GLU A 26 -17.21 -1.86 7.18
CA GLU A 26 -16.00 -1.10 6.88
C GLU A 26 -15.05 -0.99 8.08
N GLY A 27 -14.02 -1.83 8.07
CA GLY A 27 -12.92 -1.80 9.01
C GLY A 27 -11.65 -1.20 8.39
N VAL A 28 -10.57 -1.20 9.16
CA VAL A 28 -9.30 -0.64 8.69
C VAL A 28 -8.69 -1.43 7.53
N TYR A 29 -8.94 -2.74 7.46
CA TYR A 29 -8.50 -3.56 6.34
C TYR A 29 -9.24 -3.21 5.06
N ASP A 30 -10.57 -3.12 5.09
CA ASP A 30 -11.38 -2.71 3.93
C ASP A 30 -11.01 -1.30 3.46
N TYR A 31 -10.86 -0.37 4.41
CA TYR A 31 -10.38 0.99 4.13
C TYR A 31 -9.04 0.94 3.37
N THR A 32 -8.07 0.20 3.90
CA THR A 32 -6.73 0.10 3.30
C THR A 32 -6.79 -0.49 1.89
N GLN A 33 -7.55 -1.56 1.68
CA GLN A 33 -7.76 -2.20 0.38
C GLN A 33 -8.31 -1.20 -0.65
N LYS A 34 -9.44 -0.57 -0.32
CA LYS A 34 -10.15 0.35 -1.21
C LYS A 34 -9.32 1.59 -1.53
N LYS A 35 -8.72 2.21 -0.50
CA LYS A 35 -7.91 3.42 -0.66
C LYS A 35 -6.61 3.17 -1.40
N PHE A 36 -5.91 2.06 -1.11
CA PHE A 36 -4.70 1.71 -1.85
C PHE A 36 -5.01 1.47 -3.34
N ALA A 37 -6.01 0.67 -3.65
CA ALA A 37 -6.39 0.37 -5.03
C ALA A 37 -6.80 1.64 -5.79
N PHE A 38 -7.69 2.45 -5.22
CA PHE A 38 -8.15 3.70 -5.84
C PHE A 38 -6.98 4.63 -6.15
N ASN A 39 -6.16 4.94 -5.16
CA ASN A 39 -5.05 5.88 -5.33
C ASN A 39 -3.98 5.34 -6.29
N SER A 40 -3.66 4.04 -6.23
CA SER A 40 -2.71 3.41 -7.14
C SER A 40 -3.13 3.51 -8.60
N ILE A 41 -4.41 3.22 -8.88
CA ILE A 41 -4.97 3.28 -10.24
C ILE A 41 -5.01 4.73 -10.73
N ARG A 42 -5.52 5.66 -9.91
CA ARG A 42 -5.61 7.08 -10.26
C ARG A 42 -4.24 7.70 -10.56
N ARG A 43 -3.22 7.36 -9.77
CA ARG A 43 -1.85 7.81 -9.98
C ARG A 43 -1.24 7.27 -11.28
N ALA A 44 -1.68 6.13 -11.75
CA ALA A 44 -1.28 5.56 -13.05
C ALA A 44 -2.11 6.05 -14.23
N GLY A 45 -2.96 7.07 -14.03
CA GLY A 45 -3.82 7.63 -15.08
C GLY A 45 -5.13 6.86 -15.32
N GLY A 46 -5.46 5.87 -14.48
CA GLY A 46 -6.72 5.14 -14.57
C GLY A 46 -7.94 6.01 -14.30
N VAL A 47 -9.10 5.57 -14.80
CA VAL A 47 -10.34 6.37 -14.82
C VAL A 47 -11.40 5.89 -13.82
N LEU A 48 -11.19 4.77 -13.12
CA LEU A 48 -12.15 4.26 -12.15
C LEU A 48 -12.37 5.27 -11.01
N SER A 49 -13.64 5.50 -10.68
CA SER A 49 -14.02 6.27 -9.50
C SER A 49 -13.81 5.45 -8.22
N GLU A 50 -13.72 6.13 -7.08
CA GLU A 50 -13.66 5.45 -5.79
C GLU A 50 -14.87 4.53 -5.57
N ARG A 51 -16.06 4.96 -6.02
CA ARG A 51 -17.28 4.15 -5.99
C ARG A 51 -17.15 2.86 -6.80
N ASN A 52 -16.50 2.92 -7.99
CA ASN A 52 -16.26 1.71 -8.79
C ASN A 52 -15.32 0.75 -8.05
N ILE A 53 -14.23 1.26 -7.45
CA ILE A 53 -13.29 0.45 -6.67
C ILE A 53 -13.99 -0.22 -5.48
N CYS A 54 -14.80 0.54 -4.71
CA CYS A 54 -15.57 -0.02 -3.60
C CYS A 54 -16.51 -1.13 -4.07
N ARG A 55 -17.23 -0.94 -5.18
CA ARG A 55 -18.12 -1.97 -5.74
C ARG A 55 -17.39 -3.23 -6.18
N ILE A 56 -16.27 -3.09 -6.89
CA ILE A 56 -15.45 -4.24 -7.30
C ILE A 56 -15.01 -5.01 -6.05
N TYR A 57 -14.52 -4.31 -5.03
CA TYR A 57 -14.08 -4.93 -3.78
C TYR A 57 -15.23 -5.65 -3.05
N ASP A 58 -16.36 -4.97 -2.89
CA ASP A 58 -17.48 -5.47 -2.07
C ASP A 58 -18.27 -6.60 -2.75
N THR A 59 -18.35 -6.60 -4.10
CA THR A 59 -19.26 -7.49 -4.86
C THR A 59 -18.55 -8.39 -5.86
N GLY A 60 -17.27 -8.16 -6.16
CA GLY A 60 -16.56 -8.81 -7.27
C GLY A 60 -17.09 -8.41 -8.66
N CYS A 61 -17.98 -7.41 -8.73
CA CYS A 61 -18.63 -7.02 -9.96
C CYS A 61 -18.33 -5.56 -10.31
N PHE A 62 -18.14 -5.31 -11.59
CA PHE A 62 -18.04 -3.96 -12.14
C PHE A 62 -19.36 -3.53 -12.77
N TYR A 63 -19.83 -2.34 -12.39
CA TYR A 63 -20.97 -1.67 -13.01
C TYR A 63 -20.56 -0.27 -13.42
N ALA A 64 -20.78 0.08 -14.69
CA ALA A 64 -20.54 1.43 -15.18
C ALA A 64 -21.46 2.44 -14.47
N ASP A 65 -20.89 3.55 -14.00
CA ASP A 65 -21.69 4.62 -13.37
C ASP A 65 -22.52 5.40 -14.40
N SER A 66 -22.16 5.30 -15.68
CA SER A 66 -22.89 5.89 -16.82
C SER A 66 -22.60 5.06 -18.07
N PRO A 67 -23.61 4.86 -18.96
CA PRO A 67 -23.43 4.15 -20.24
C PRO A 67 -22.44 4.86 -21.17
N ASP A 68 -22.26 6.18 -21.00
CA ASP A 68 -21.39 6.99 -21.85
C ASP A 68 -19.92 7.02 -21.39
N LYS A 69 -19.58 6.42 -20.24
CA LYS A 69 -18.21 6.34 -19.77
C LYS A 69 -17.51 5.11 -20.36
N MET A 70 -16.45 5.36 -21.08
CA MET A 70 -15.50 4.30 -21.46
C MET A 70 -14.68 3.88 -20.24
N PHE A 71 -14.61 2.58 -20.01
CA PHE A 71 -13.77 1.97 -19.00
C PHE A 71 -12.70 1.10 -19.68
N VAL A 72 -11.50 1.12 -19.14
CA VAL A 72 -10.42 0.29 -19.63
C VAL A 72 -10.39 -0.98 -18.78
N ALA A 73 -10.53 -2.15 -19.41
CA ALA A 73 -10.48 -3.45 -18.71
C ALA A 73 -9.22 -3.58 -17.84
N LYS A 74 -8.12 -2.98 -18.27
CA LYS A 74 -6.86 -2.89 -17.51
C LYS A 74 -7.08 -2.33 -16.11
N ASP A 75 -7.85 -1.26 -15.94
CA ASP A 75 -8.06 -0.64 -14.62
C ASP A 75 -8.79 -1.59 -13.65
N ILE A 76 -9.70 -2.43 -14.17
CA ILE A 76 -10.43 -3.42 -13.38
C ILE A 76 -9.49 -4.54 -12.92
N ILE A 77 -8.65 -5.04 -13.84
CA ILE A 77 -7.64 -6.07 -13.55
C ILE A 77 -6.63 -5.54 -12.52
N GLU A 78 -6.20 -4.29 -12.66
CA GLU A 78 -5.28 -3.64 -11.73
C GLU A 78 -5.92 -3.40 -10.36
N ALA A 79 -7.24 -3.16 -10.28
CA ALA A 79 -7.93 -3.08 -8.99
C ALA A 79 -7.89 -4.41 -8.24
N ASP A 80 -8.21 -5.51 -8.93
CA ASP A 80 -8.14 -6.86 -8.35
C ASP A 80 -6.70 -7.22 -7.95
N GLY A 81 -5.73 -6.86 -8.77
CA GLY A 81 -4.30 -7.01 -8.48
C GLY A 81 -3.90 -6.26 -7.20
N CYS A 82 -4.37 -5.03 -7.01
CA CYS A 82 -4.14 -4.26 -5.78
C CYS A 82 -4.72 -4.97 -4.56
N PHE A 83 -5.96 -5.49 -4.65
CA PHE A 83 -6.59 -6.23 -3.55
C PHE A 83 -5.80 -7.50 -3.22
N SER A 84 -5.37 -8.25 -4.23
CA SER A 84 -4.55 -9.45 -4.07
C SER A 84 -3.21 -9.14 -3.40
N ALA A 85 -2.53 -8.07 -3.82
CA ALA A 85 -1.23 -7.68 -3.28
C ALA A 85 -1.32 -7.20 -1.83
N VAL A 86 -2.28 -6.31 -1.51
CA VAL A 86 -2.48 -5.84 -0.12
C VAL A 86 -2.83 -7.01 0.80
N ARG A 87 -3.69 -7.92 0.34
CA ARG A 87 -4.03 -9.13 1.11
C ARG A 87 -2.81 -9.98 1.41
N PHE A 88 -2.00 -10.28 0.40
CA PHE A 88 -0.75 -11.01 0.58
C PHE A 88 0.16 -10.33 1.60
N CYS A 89 0.35 -9.02 1.50
CA CYS A 89 1.15 -8.25 2.43
C CYS A 89 0.65 -8.34 3.88
N ILE A 90 -0.66 -8.31 4.10
CA ILE A 90 -1.23 -8.41 5.45
C ILE A 90 -1.16 -9.86 5.98
N ASP A 91 -1.41 -10.87 5.14
CA ASP A 91 -1.29 -12.29 5.50
C ASP A 91 0.16 -12.66 5.88
N SER A 92 1.16 -12.05 5.19
CA SER A 92 2.62 -12.26 5.38
C SER A 92 3.31 -11.11 6.16
N MET A 93 2.57 -10.44 7.04
CA MET A 93 3.03 -9.23 7.73
C MET A 93 4.30 -9.43 8.58
N ASP A 94 4.57 -10.64 9.04
CA ASP A 94 5.76 -10.95 9.85
C ASP A 94 6.93 -11.48 9.00
N ASP A 95 6.73 -11.67 7.70
CA ASP A 95 7.77 -12.17 6.83
C ASP A 95 8.80 -11.06 6.53
N LEU A 96 10.03 -11.48 6.30
CA LEU A 96 11.09 -10.58 5.90
C LEU A 96 10.84 -10.07 4.47
N ILE A 97 10.95 -8.76 4.27
CA ILE A 97 10.82 -8.15 2.94
C ILE A 97 12.08 -8.48 2.11
N SER A 98 12.12 -9.68 1.56
CA SER A 98 13.20 -10.18 0.69
C SER A 98 12.96 -9.76 -0.78
N PRO A 99 13.95 -9.96 -1.68
CA PRO A 99 13.72 -9.80 -3.12
C PRO A 99 12.56 -10.64 -3.64
N GLU A 100 12.42 -11.87 -3.19
CA GLU A 100 11.35 -12.80 -3.57
C GLU A 100 9.98 -12.30 -3.08
N TYR A 101 9.93 -11.70 -1.88
CA TYR A 101 8.73 -11.03 -1.37
C TYR A 101 8.31 -9.86 -2.28
N VAL A 102 9.27 -9.03 -2.69
CA VAL A 102 9.01 -7.88 -3.59
C VAL A 102 8.54 -8.36 -4.96
N GLU A 103 9.12 -9.43 -5.51
CA GLU A 103 8.70 -10.05 -6.77
C GLU A 103 7.26 -10.57 -6.69
N GLU A 104 6.88 -11.21 -5.60
CA GLU A 104 5.51 -11.69 -5.37
C GLU A 104 4.51 -10.54 -5.26
N VAL A 105 4.85 -9.47 -4.51
CA VAL A 105 4.02 -8.27 -4.41
C VAL A 105 3.80 -7.64 -5.78
N HIS A 106 4.87 -7.48 -6.57
CA HIS A 106 4.77 -6.94 -7.92
C HIS A 106 3.92 -7.82 -8.84
N SER A 107 4.17 -9.13 -8.84
CA SER A 107 3.42 -10.08 -9.64
C SER A 107 1.92 -9.99 -9.38
N ARG A 108 1.52 -9.85 -8.12
CA ARG A 108 0.11 -9.68 -7.75
C ARG A 108 -0.47 -8.36 -8.23
N LEU A 109 0.27 -7.24 -8.06
CA LEU A 109 -0.15 -5.91 -8.51
C LEU A 109 -0.40 -5.85 -10.02
N TYR A 110 0.35 -6.64 -10.79
CA TYR A 110 0.35 -6.61 -12.25
C TYR A 110 -0.14 -7.91 -12.90
N ALA A 111 -1.05 -8.62 -12.24
CA ALA A 111 -1.74 -9.81 -12.74
C ALA A 111 -0.79 -10.88 -13.28
N GLY A 112 0.26 -11.18 -12.54
CA GLY A 112 1.24 -12.21 -12.91
C GLY A 112 2.42 -11.71 -13.76
N THR A 113 2.48 -10.43 -14.08
CA THR A 113 3.63 -9.85 -14.80
C THR A 113 4.85 -9.81 -13.87
N PRO A 114 5.97 -10.46 -14.21
CA PRO A 114 7.15 -10.44 -13.37
C PRO A 114 7.86 -9.08 -13.41
N ILE A 115 8.46 -8.69 -12.29
CA ILE A 115 9.39 -7.56 -12.26
C ILE A 115 10.78 -8.03 -12.72
N TYR A 116 11.42 -7.24 -13.57
CA TYR A 116 12.85 -7.41 -13.79
C TYR A 116 13.63 -6.72 -12.66
N MET A 117 14.16 -7.51 -11.74
CA MET A 117 15.00 -7.00 -10.67
C MET A 117 16.48 -7.05 -11.09
N SER A 118 17.07 -5.88 -11.38
CA SER A 118 18.50 -5.74 -11.58
C SER A 118 19.30 -6.18 -10.33
N SER A 119 20.61 -6.42 -10.49
CA SER A 119 21.51 -6.71 -9.36
C SER A 119 21.46 -5.63 -8.29
N ASP A 120 21.39 -4.36 -8.71
CA ASP A 120 21.38 -3.20 -7.82
C ASP A 120 20.05 -3.12 -7.05
N LEU A 121 18.94 -3.40 -7.71
CA LEU A 121 17.63 -3.43 -7.06
C LEU A 121 17.55 -4.58 -6.05
N ARG A 122 18.06 -5.77 -6.39
CA ARG A 122 18.15 -6.89 -5.44
C ARG A 122 19.06 -6.57 -4.23
N ALA A 123 20.21 -5.92 -4.47
CA ALA A 123 21.11 -5.50 -3.42
C ALA A 123 20.46 -4.44 -2.50
N LEU A 124 19.71 -3.50 -3.10
CA LEU A 124 18.93 -2.52 -2.35
C LEU A 124 17.91 -3.19 -1.42
N VAL A 125 17.08 -4.09 -1.96
CA VAL A 125 16.07 -4.79 -1.15
C VAL A 125 16.74 -5.56 0.00
N ARG A 126 17.80 -6.31 -0.26
CA ARG A 126 18.55 -7.04 0.78
C ARG A 126 19.14 -6.13 1.86
N LYS A 127 19.60 -4.92 1.49
CA LYS A 127 20.12 -3.94 2.45
C LYS A 127 19.06 -3.51 3.47
N TYR A 128 17.81 -3.38 3.04
CA TYR A 128 16.69 -2.94 3.88
C TYR A 128 15.85 -4.12 4.42
N ALA A 129 16.16 -5.36 4.03
CA ALA A 129 15.59 -6.58 4.59
C ALA A 129 16.23 -6.88 5.94
N ARG A 130 15.68 -6.31 7.01
CA ARG A 130 16.22 -6.47 8.38
C ARG A 130 15.12 -6.78 9.37
N GLU A 131 15.51 -7.35 10.49
CA GLU A 131 14.61 -7.54 11.62
C GLU A 131 13.99 -6.19 12.08
N PRO A 132 12.71 -6.17 12.38
CA PRO A 132 12.01 -4.96 12.80
C PRO A 132 12.58 -4.38 14.09
N VAL A 133 12.81 -3.06 14.11
CA VAL A 133 13.22 -2.32 15.31
C VAL A 133 12.08 -1.40 15.73
N ALA A 134 11.34 -1.85 16.74
CA ALA A 134 10.19 -1.11 17.22
C ALA A 134 10.56 0.25 17.85
N GLY A 135 9.94 1.32 17.35
CA GLY A 135 10.10 2.67 17.90
C GLY A 135 11.35 3.42 17.45
N ASP A 136 12.06 2.92 16.45
CA ASP A 136 13.18 3.63 15.84
C ASP A 136 12.69 4.90 15.11
N PRO A 137 13.12 6.10 15.51
CA PRO A 137 12.72 7.35 14.88
C PRO A 137 13.26 7.50 13.44
N ALA A 138 14.29 6.74 13.06
CA ALA A 138 14.90 6.77 11.74
C ALA A 138 14.12 5.98 10.68
N VAL A 139 13.15 5.14 11.08
CA VAL A 139 12.42 4.25 10.18
C VAL A 139 11.83 4.99 8.97
N LEU A 140 11.16 6.12 9.18
CA LEU A 140 10.51 6.83 8.08
C LEU A 140 11.53 7.38 7.07
N ARG A 141 12.67 7.84 7.55
CA ARG A 141 13.79 8.27 6.69
C ARG A 141 14.33 7.12 5.86
N GLU A 142 14.53 5.96 6.47
CA GLU A 142 14.99 4.75 5.78
C GLU A 142 13.98 4.26 4.74
N VAL A 143 12.69 4.33 5.07
CA VAL A 143 11.61 4.03 4.11
C VAL A 143 11.66 5.00 2.93
N ALA A 144 11.88 6.29 3.17
CA ALA A 144 12.00 7.28 2.10
C ALA A 144 13.25 7.06 1.24
N GLU A 145 14.39 6.72 1.85
CA GLU A 145 15.61 6.36 1.12
C GLU A 145 15.41 5.10 0.27
N PHE A 146 14.81 4.06 0.83
CA PHE A 146 14.49 2.83 0.10
C PHE A 146 13.59 3.14 -1.09
N HIS A 147 12.48 3.83 -0.87
CA HIS A 147 11.49 4.17 -1.88
C HIS A 147 12.10 4.96 -3.04
N SER A 148 12.84 6.02 -2.72
CA SER A 148 13.53 6.86 -3.72
C SER A 148 14.51 6.04 -4.58
N ARG A 149 15.36 5.24 -3.94
CA ARG A 149 16.34 4.40 -4.64
C ARG A 149 15.69 3.27 -5.42
N PHE A 150 14.60 2.70 -4.91
CA PHE A 150 13.85 1.66 -5.62
C PHE A 150 13.37 2.17 -6.97
N ILE A 151 12.81 3.39 -7.02
CA ILE A 151 12.41 4.05 -8.26
C ILE A 151 13.62 4.36 -9.15
N GLN A 152 14.71 4.89 -8.59
CA GLN A 152 15.93 5.21 -9.34
C GLN A 152 16.56 3.99 -10.01
N TYR A 153 16.45 2.81 -9.39
CA TYR A 153 16.98 1.54 -9.94
C TYR A 153 15.97 0.81 -10.86
N GLY A 154 14.91 1.51 -11.27
CA GLY A 154 13.95 1.01 -12.25
C GLY A 154 12.78 0.21 -11.68
N GLY A 155 12.59 0.24 -10.36
CA GLY A 155 11.37 -0.29 -9.73
C GLY A 155 10.16 0.61 -9.98
N ASP A 156 8.97 0.05 -9.96
CA ASP A 156 7.74 0.81 -10.18
C ASP A 156 7.19 1.44 -8.89
N SER A 157 6.45 2.53 -9.04
CA SER A 157 5.97 3.34 -7.91
C SER A 157 4.87 2.68 -7.07
N ARG A 158 4.10 1.74 -7.63
CA ARG A 158 3.05 1.03 -6.88
C ARG A 158 3.66 -0.02 -5.96
N THR A 159 4.61 -0.81 -6.49
CA THR A 159 5.38 -1.77 -5.70
C THR A 159 6.13 -1.04 -4.60
N ALA A 160 6.85 0.05 -4.94
CA ALA A 160 7.55 0.88 -3.95
C ALA A 160 6.61 1.37 -2.83
N ALA A 161 5.40 1.86 -3.18
CA ALA A 161 4.44 2.37 -2.21
C ALA A 161 3.94 1.27 -1.26
N LEU A 162 3.62 0.06 -1.78
CA LEU A 162 3.14 -1.03 -0.95
C LEU A 162 4.25 -1.62 -0.07
N ILE A 163 5.47 -1.74 -0.58
CA ILE A 163 6.63 -2.16 0.22
C ILE A 163 6.93 -1.14 1.32
N SER A 164 6.87 0.18 1.01
CA SER A 164 7.05 1.23 2.01
C SER A 164 5.96 1.20 3.10
N TYR A 165 4.70 0.93 2.73
CA TYR A 165 3.62 0.68 3.67
C TYR A 165 3.97 -0.47 4.62
N MET A 166 4.45 -1.59 4.08
CA MET A 166 4.83 -2.77 4.87
C MET A 166 6.06 -2.53 5.74
N GLN A 167 7.06 -1.82 5.25
CA GLN A 167 8.21 -1.42 6.08
C GLN A 167 7.78 -0.60 7.30
N CYS A 168 6.83 0.31 7.13
CA CYS A 168 6.25 1.06 8.26
C CYS A 168 5.55 0.11 9.25
N ILE A 169 4.66 -0.77 8.76
CA ILE A 169 3.93 -1.72 9.60
C ILE A 169 4.89 -2.63 10.35
N ASN A 170 5.89 -3.20 9.67
CA ASN A 170 6.84 -4.14 10.28
C ASN A 170 7.71 -3.46 11.35
N ASN A 171 8.08 -2.21 11.16
CA ASN A 171 8.85 -1.44 12.15
C ASN A 171 7.96 -0.68 13.16
N TYR A 172 6.70 -1.07 13.32
CA TYR A 172 5.76 -0.49 14.30
C TYR A 172 5.64 1.03 14.21
N THR A 173 5.75 1.58 13.00
CA THR A 173 5.43 2.98 12.72
C THR A 173 4.13 3.09 11.91
N THR A 174 3.48 4.25 11.97
CA THR A 174 2.23 4.47 11.23
C THR A 174 2.49 4.32 9.72
N PRO A 175 1.74 3.49 9.00
CA PRO A 175 1.88 3.39 7.55
C PRO A 175 1.22 4.60 6.86
N PHE A 176 1.33 4.64 5.53
CA PHE A 176 0.73 5.68 4.70
C PHE A 176 0.25 5.12 3.36
N ILE A 177 -0.68 5.83 2.75
CA ILE A 177 -1.10 5.63 1.36
C ILE A 177 -0.82 6.93 0.62
N ILE A 178 -0.14 6.86 -0.53
CA ILE A 178 0.12 8.04 -1.36
C ILE A 178 -1.17 8.39 -2.12
N HIS A 179 -1.79 9.53 -1.79
CA HIS A 179 -3.04 9.95 -2.40
C HIS A 179 -2.83 10.51 -3.82
N ALA A 180 -3.75 10.17 -4.71
CA ALA A 180 -3.67 10.58 -6.12
C ALA A 180 -3.74 12.10 -6.31
N GLU A 181 -4.43 12.82 -5.44
CA GLU A 181 -4.48 14.28 -5.43
C GLU A 181 -3.12 14.93 -5.14
N ASN A 182 -2.21 14.21 -4.47
CA ASN A 182 -0.86 14.65 -4.13
C ASN A 182 0.20 14.15 -5.13
N GLN A 183 -0.21 13.64 -6.31
CA GLN A 183 0.69 13.03 -7.31
C GLN A 183 1.81 13.99 -7.73
N THR A 184 1.49 15.24 -8.06
CA THR A 184 2.49 16.25 -8.47
C THR A 184 3.50 16.52 -7.35
N GLU A 185 3.04 16.62 -6.10
CA GLU A 185 3.92 16.83 -4.95
C GLU A 185 4.82 15.61 -4.70
N TYR A 186 4.29 14.40 -4.83
CA TYR A 186 5.07 13.17 -4.77
C TYR A 186 6.16 13.13 -5.86
N GLU A 187 5.81 13.38 -7.12
CA GLU A 187 6.76 13.37 -8.25
C GLU A 187 7.91 14.38 -8.07
N ASN A 188 7.61 15.55 -7.51
CA ASN A 188 8.62 16.57 -7.22
C ASN A 188 9.57 16.20 -6.06
N ARG A 189 9.25 15.19 -5.27
CA ARG A 189 10.01 14.80 -4.07
C ARG A 189 10.59 13.40 -4.12
N VAL A 190 10.11 12.54 -5.02
CA VAL A 190 10.43 11.11 -5.03
C VAL A 190 11.92 10.80 -5.17
N HIS A 191 12.69 11.71 -5.77
CA HIS A 191 14.14 11.56 -5.95
C HIS A 191 14.99 12.21 -4.83
N GLU A 192 14.36 12.88 -3.87
CA GLU A 192 15.00 13.58 -2.76
C GLU A 192 14.53 12.97 -1.42
N PRO A 193 15.26 12.00 -0.82
CA PRO A 193 14.81 11.26 0.36
C PRO A 193 14.35 12.13 1.53
N ASP A 194 15.05 13.23 1.83
CA ASP A 194 14.69 14.11 2.97
C ASP A 194 13.35 14.83 2.72
N ARG A 195 13.08 15.24 1.48
CA ARG A 195 11.81 15.87 1.10
C ARG A 195 10.69 14.83 0.99
N LEU A 196 11.04 13.62 0.55
CA LEU A 196 10.11 12.50 0.48
C LEU A 196 9.70 12.03 1.89
N GLU A 197 10.62 12.03 2.86
CA GLU A 197 10.29 11.74 4.26
C GLU A 197 9.23 12.72 4.80
N GLN A 198 9.38 14.02 4.52
CA GLN A 198 8.41 15.03 4.94
C GLN A 198 7.03 14.79 4.30
N PHE A 199 7.01 14.42 3.03
CA PHE A 199 5.79 14.05 2.32
C PHE A 199 5.14 12.81 2.94
N PHE A 200 5.91 11.76 3.19
CA PHE A 200 5.39 10.55 3.84
C PHE A 200 4.87 10.81 5.25
N ARG A 201 5.46 11.73 5.98
CA ARG A 201 4.97 12.14 7.31
C ARG A 201 3.58 12.79 7.24
N MET A 202 3.31 13.58 6.21
CA MET A 202 1.96 14.14 5.99
C MET A 202 0.95 13.04 5.67
N GLU A 203 1.31 12.11 4.78
CA GLU A 203 0.44 10.98 4.42
C GLU A 203 0.21 10.02 5.61
N GLN A 204 1.19 9.84 6.49
CA GLN A 204 1.02 9.10 7.75
C GLN A 204 0.00 9.76 8.70
N MET A 205 0.07 11.09 8.82
CA MET A 205 -0.90 11.84 9.65
C MET A 205 -2.32 11.65 9.12
N ARG A 206 -2.50 11.74 7.81
CA ARG A 206 -3.78 11.52 7.14
C ARG A 206 -4.29 10.10 7.37
N TYR A 207 -3.48 9.08 7.05
CA TYR A 207 -3.84 7.68 7.27
C TYR A 207 -4.25 7.42 8.72
N LYS A 208 -3.49 7.95 9.68
CA LYS A 208 -3.81 7.82 11.11
C LYS A 208 -5.11 8.52 11.48
N GLN A 209 -5.38 9.70 10.93
CA GLN A 209 -6.61 10.45 11.17
C GLN A 209 -7.82 9.64 10.69
N ASP A 210 -7.76 9.09 9.49
CA ASP A 210 -8.84 8.35 8.88
C ASP A 210 -9.10 6.99 9.57
N THR A 211 -8.05 6.30 9.99
CA THR A 211 -8.16 4.94 10.54
C THR A 211 -8.25 4.89 12.08
N LYS A 212 -7.91 5.98 12.78
CA LYS A 212 -7.98 6.03 14.24
C LYS A 212 -9.37 5.69 14.80
N PRO A 213 -10.48 6.17 14.24
CA PRO A 213 -11.82 5.76 14.71
C PRO A 213 -12.05 4.25 14.59
N MET A 214 -11.60 3.63 13.49
CA MET A 214 -11.77 2.21 13.21
C MET A 214 -10.99 1.31 14.17
N VAL A 215 -9.88 1.81 14.73
CA VAL A 215 -8.95 1.05 15.59
C VAL A 215 -9.25 1.26 17.09
N ILE A 216 -9.88 2.37 17.49
CA ILE A 216 -10.05 2.75 18.90
C ILE A 216 -11.46 2.47 19.43
N GLU A 217 -12.48 2.43 18.60
CA GLU A 217 -13.89 2.39 19.00
C GLU A 217 -14.45 1.01 19.37
N ILE A 218 -13.64 -0.04 19.36
CA ILE A 218 -14.11 -1.33 19.90
C ILE A 218 -13.79 -1.39 21.39
N LYS A 219 -14.75 -0.97 22.21
CA LYS A 219 -14.81 -1.24 23.64
C LYS A 219 -15.36 -2.63 23.90
#